data_fb9723434b18298ab5360f008ba5f856
#
_entry.id   fb9723434b18298ab5360f008ba5f856
#
_cell.length_a   1.000
_cell.length_b   1.000
_cell.length_c   1.000
_cell.angle_alpha   90.00
_cell.angle_beta   90.00
_cell.angle_gamma   90.00
#
_symmetry.space_group_name_H-M   'P 1'
#
loop_
_entity.id
_entity.type
_entity.pdbx_description
1 polymer ?
#
loop_
_entity_poly.entity_id
_entity_poly.type
_entity_poly.pdbx_seq_one_letter_code
_entity_poly.pdbx_strand_id
1 'polypeptide(L)'
;MLIRKADAEEMRKLWGNDDSFTARFFYDHITSGNAVFWTVDDNGELIGELYAFLNLDDRDFADGKNRAYMCAFRIRKQYRGQGLGTALMKAALEDMKNRGFKTVTIGVNKNEPENIRLYERLGFSERVKECHYDPCGLDEKGQPEYDEEGWWLLVKQL
;
A
#
# COMPACT_ATOMS: atom_id res chain seq x y z
N MET A 1 17.97 -3.81 11.74
CA MET A 1 16.92 -3.17 10.95
C MET A 1 15.68 -2.93 11.79
N LEU A 2 15.01 -1.82 11.55
CA LEU A 2 13.85 -1.42 12.32
C LEU A 2 12.64 -1.28 11.40
N ILE A 3 11.54 -1.96 11.74
CA ILE A 3 10.26 -1.76 11.06
C ILE A 3 9.49 -0.73 11.86
N ARG A 4 9.14 0.39 11.23
CA ARG A 4 8.49 1.52 11.88
C ARG A 4 7.62 2.33 10.95
N LYS A 5 6.82 3.19 11.52
CA LYS A 5 6.12 4.23 10.75
C LYS A 5 7.09 5.35 10.39
N ALA A 6 6.83 5.98 9.28
CA ALA A 6 7.59 7.14 8.80
C ALA A 6 6.63 8.26 8.41
N ASP A 7 7.16 9.45 8.21
CA ASP A 7 6.35 10.64 7.91
C ASP A 7 6.38 11.03 6.43
N ALA A 8 5.63 12.07 6.08
CA ALA A 8 5.49 12.51 4.70
C ALA A 8 6.82 13.04 4.13
N GLU A 9 7.65 13.68 4.93
CA GLU A 9 8.95 14.16 4.48
C GLU A 9 9.91 13.01 4.18
N GLU A 10 9.85 11.93 4.97
CA GLU A 10 10.62 10.73 4.70
C GLU A 10 10.17 10.07 3.39
N MET A 11 8.87 10.05 3.13
CA MET A 11 8.35 9.56 1.85
C MET A 11 8.84 10.41 0.69
N ARG A 12 8.80 11.74 0.84
CA ARG A 12 9.28 12.67 -0.19
C ARG A 12 10.74 12.38 -0.56
N LYS A 13 11.59 12.21 0.43
CA LYS A 13 13.01 11.88 0.22
C LYS A 13 13.16 10.52 -0.46
N LEU A 14 12.42 9.52 0.00
CA LEU A 14 12.46 8.18 -0.58
C LEU A 14 12.07 8.18 -2.05
N TRP A 15 11.13 9.04 -2.43
CA TRP A 15 10.65 9.18 -3.82
C TRP A 15 11.46 10.20 -4.63
N GLY A 16 12.61 10.67 -4.11
CA GLY A 16 13.52 11.56 -4.84
C GLY A 16 12.96 12.96 -5.11
N ASN A 17 12.16 13.48 -4.18
CA ASN A 17 11.47 14.77 -4.31
C ASN A 17 10.54 14.84 -5.54
N ASP A 18 9.94 13.71 -5.91
CA ASP A 18 8.93 13.64 -6.96
C ASP A 18 7.76 14.57 -6.60
N ASP A 19 7.36 15.45 -7.53
CA ASP A 19 6.25 16.37 -7.35
C ASP A 19 5.04 16.04 -8.24
N SER A 20 4.97 14.81 -8.74
CA SER A 20 3.83 14.32 -9.50
C SER A 20 2.53 14.42 -8.69
N PHE A 21 1.39 14.35 -9.35
CA PHE A 21 0.11 14.30 -8.66
C PHE A 21 0.02 13.11 -7.70
N THR A 22 0.56 11.96 -8.09
CA THR A 22 0.61 10.79 -7.21
C THR A 22 1.43 11.05 -5.95
N ALA A 23 2.62 11.63 -6.07
CA ALA A 23 3.46 11.94 -4.92
C ALA A 23 2.78 12.93 -3.98
N ARG A 24 2.12 13.96 -4.53
CA ARG A 24 1.35 14.92 -3.73
C ARG A 24 0.17 14.27 -3.03
N PHE A 25 -0.52 13.36 -3.71
CA PHE A 25 -1.64 12.62 -3.13
C PHE A 25 -1.17 11.83 -1.89
N PHE A 26 -0.09 11.10 -2.01
CA PHE A 26 0.48 10.34 -0.88
C PHE A 26 0.92 11.28 0.24
N TYR A 27 1.65 12.34 -0.11
CA TYR A 27 2.13 13.32 0.87
C TYR A 27 0.99 13.93 1.69
N ASP A 28 -0.06 14.39 1.00
CA ASP A 28 -1.20 15.04 1.64
C ASP A 28 -1.98 14.07 2.53
N HIS A 29 -2.17 12.83 2.08
CA HIS A 29 -2.88 11.83 2.87
C HIS A 29 -2.08 11.35 4.08
N ILE A 30 -0.76 11.25 3.98
CA ILE A 30 0.09 10.96 5.15
C ILE A 30 0.01 12.10 6.14
N THR A 31 0.13 13.35 5.67
CA THR A 31 0.07 14.53 6.52
C THR A 31 -1.26 14.67 7.24
N SER A 32 -2.37 14.37 6.56
CA SER A 32 -3.72 14.44 7.16
C SER A 32 -4.06 13.28 8.07
N GLY A 33 -3.23 12.23 8.10
CA GLY A 33 -3.50 11.03 8.88
C GLY A 33 -4.40 10.00 8.18
N ASN A 34 -4.76 10.22 6.91
CA ASN A 34 -5.54 9.26 6.14
C ASN A 34 -4.71 8.16 5.49
N ALA A 35 -3.40 8.32 5.44
CA ALA A 35 -2.48 7.27 5.01
C ALA A 35 -1.41 7.07 6.06
N VAL A 36 -1.04 5.81 6.27
CA VAL A 36 0.02 5.42 7.21
C VAL A 36 1.16 4.83 6.39
N PHE A 37 2.34 5.41 6.52
CA PHE A 37 3.53 4.95 5.84
C PHE A 37 4.34 4.05 6.78
N TRP A 38 4.49 2.77 6.40
CA TRP A 38 5.33 1.81 7.08
C TRP A 38 6.60 1.56 6.27
N THR A 39 7.73 1.49 6.95
CA THR A 39 9.05 1.33 6.31
C THR A 39 9.94 0.35 7.04
N VAL A 40 10.96 -0.13 6.35
CA VAL A 40 12.08 -0.84 6.93
C VAL A 40 13.27 0.12 6.93
N ASP A 41 13.76 0.44 8.11
CA ASP A 41 14.87 1.38 8.32
C ASP A 41 16.16 0.59 8.62
N ASP A 42 17.14 0.69 7.73
CA ASP A 42 18.46 0.09 7.90
C ASP A 42 19.47 1.20 8.21
N ASN A 43 19.64 1.49 9.50
CA ASN A 43 20.58 2.50 9.98
C ASN A 43 20.39 3.88 9.32
N GLY A 44 19.14 4.30 9.16
CA GLY A 44 18.77 5.58 8.57
C GLY A 44 18.45 5.53 7.09
N GLU A 45 18.70 4.41 6.42
CA GLU A 45 18.33 4.20 5.03
C GLU A 45 17.01 3.44 4.95
N LEU A 46 16.01 4.02 4.30
CA LEU A 46 14.72 3.38 4.15
C LEU A 46 14.77 2.44 2.95
N ILE A 47 14.67 1.14 3.22
CA ILE A 47 14.85 0.08 2.20
C ILE A 47 13.57 -0.63 1.84
N GLY A 48 12.47 -0.27 2.46
CA GLY A 48 11.15 -0.84 2.19
C GLY A 48 10.06 0.17 2.45
N GLU A 49 8.92 -0.02 1.80
CA GLU A 49 7.76 0.85 1.95
C GLU A 49 6.47 0.10 1.75
N LEU A 50 5.47 0.54 2.49
CA LEU A 50 4.10 0.05 2.39
C LEU A 50 3.18 1.13 2.96
N TYR A 51 2.10 1.43 2.24
CA TYR A 51 1.15 2.47 2.64
C TYR A 51 -0.21 1.86 2.88
N ALA A 52 -0.87 2.30 3.94
CA ALA A 52 -2.25 1.93 4.24
C ALA A 52 -3.12 3.18 4.19
N PHE A 53 -4.08 3.22 3.27
CA PHE A 53 -5.09 4.28 3.18
C PHE A 53 -6.31 3.85 3.98
N LEU A 54 -6.80 4.74 4.84
CA LEU A 54 -7.90 4.44 5.76
C LEU A 54 -9.27 4.71 5.13
N ASN A 55 -9.34 5.69 4.23
CA ASN A 55 -10.58 6.10 3.57
C ASN A 55 -10.28 6.58 2.15
N LEU A 56 -11.03 6.10 1.19
CA LEU A 56 -10.92 6.50 -0.23
C LEU A 56 -12.33 6.69 -0.80
N ASP A 57 -12.41 7.40 -1.92
CA ASP A 57 -13.70 7.66 -2.58
C ASP A 57 -14.36 6.36 -3.04
N ASP A 58 -13.57 5.42 -3.58
CA ASP A 58 -14.08 4.07 -3.86
C ASP A 58 -14.03 3.25 -2.58
N ARG A 59 -15.20 3.03 -1.99
CA ARG A 59 -15.36 2.36 -0.70
C ARG A 59 -15.05 0.86 -0.73
N ASP A 60 -14.96 0.28 -1.91
CA ASP A 60 -14.52 -1.11 -2.03
C ASP A 60 -13.04 -1.26 -1.68
N PHE A 61 -12.25 -0.18 -1.84
CA PHE A 61 -10.85 -0.15 -1.44
C PHE A 61 -10.69 0.14 0.05
N ALA A 62 -11.27 1.26 0.51
CA ALA A 62 -11.19 1.71 1.89
C ALA A 62 -12.41 2.55 2.23
N ASP A 63 -13.03 2.29 3.37
CA ASP A 63 -14.31 2.93 3.72
C ASP A 63 -14.26 3.83 4.96
N GLY A 64 -13.07 4.02 5.54
CA GLY A 64 -12.87 4.90 6.68
C GLY A 64 -13.27 4.29 8.02
N LYS A 65 -13.76 3.06 8.04
CA LYS A 65 -14.31 2.46 9.26
C LYS A 65 -13.93 0.98 9.44
N ASN A 66 -14.25 0.15 8.44
CA ASN A 66 -14.08 -1.30 8.54
C ASN A 66 -13.02 -1.83 7.57
N ARG A 67 -12.68 -1.09 6.54
CA ARG A 67 -11.81 -1.53 5.45
C ARG A 67 -10.72 -0.50 5.17
N ALA A 68 -9.47 -0.96 5.15
CA ALA A 68 -8.31 -0.15 4.74
C ALA A 68 -7.72 -0.74 3.45
N TYR A 69 -6.96 0.05 2.71
CA TYR A 69 -6.33 -0.34 1.45
C TYR A 69 -4.82 -0.21 1.55
N MET A 70 -4.11 -1.28 1.19
CA MET A 70 -2.65 -1.27 1.15
C MET A 70 -2.14 -1.20 -0.28
N CYS A 71 -1.11 -0.40 -0.49
CA CYS A 71 -0.53 -0.19 -1.81
C CYS A 71 0.94 0.20 -1.72
N ALA A 72 1.58 0.27 -2.90
CA ALA A 72 2.98 0.67 -3.06
C ALA A 72 3.92 -0.14 -2.15
N PHE A 73 3.70 -1.46 -2.13
CA PHE A 73 4.49 -2.39 -1.34
C PHE A 73 5.77 -2.75 -2.08
N ARG A 74 6.92 -2.29 -1.57
CA ARG A 74 8.21 -2.48 -2.23
C ARG A 74 9.31 -2.71 -1.22
N ILE A 75 10.22 -3.64 -1.55
CA ILE A 75 11.49 -3.83 -0.84
C ILE A 75 12.59 -3.66 -1.87
N ARG A 76 13.64 -2.90 -1.54
CA ARG A 76 14.79 -2.74 -2.43
C ARG A 76 15.35 -4.09 -2.82
N LYS A 77 15.72 -4.23 -4.10
CA LYS A 77 16.10 -5.49 -4.71
C LYS A 77 17.18 -6.22 -3.91
N GLN A 78 18.23 -5.52 -3.47
CA GLN A 78 19.35 -6.14 -2.74
C GLN A 78 18.98 -6.62 -1.34
N TYR A 79 17.81 -6.25 -0.85
CA TYR A 79 17.33 -6.67 0.48
C TYR A 79 16.22 -7.72 0.41
N ARG A 80 15.86 -8.17 -0.79
CA ARG A 80 14.81 -9.18 -0.98
C ARG A 80 15.29 -10.57 -0.58
N GLY A 81 14.34 -11.46 -0.28
CA GLY A 81 14.63 -12.84 0.07
C GLY A 81 15.06 -13.06 1.52
N GLN A 82 14.88 -12.05 2.39
CA GLN A 82 15.24 -12.11 3.80
C GLN A 82 14.03 -12.06 4.74
N GLY A 83 12.82 -12.13 4.20
CA GLY A 83 11.59 -12.06 5.00
C GLY A 83 11.18 -10.65 5.41
N LEU A 84 11.85 -9.61 4.94
CA LEU A 84 11.55 -8.22 5.32
C LEU A 84 10.18 -7.77 4.82
N GLY A 85 9.80 -8.15 3.60
CA GLY A 85 8.47 -7.81 3.06
C GLY A 85 7.36 -8.42 3.89
N THR A 86 7.47 -9.67 4.27
CA THR A 86 6.51 -10.35 5.14
C THR A 86 6.42 -9.67 6.50
N ALA A 87 7.57 -9.33 7.10
CA ALA A 87 7.61 -8.66 8.40
C ALA A 87 6.97 -7.26 8.31
N LEU A 88 7.26 -6.50 7.25
CA LEU A 88 6.68 -5.18 7.02
C LEU A 88 5.15 -5.28 6.87
N MET A 89 4.67 -6.22 6.06
CA MET A 89 3.24 -6.45 5.86
C MET A 89 2.56 -6.82 7.18
N LYS A 90 3.13 -7.72 7.95
CA LYS A 90 2.56 -8.12 9.24
C LYS A 90 2.45 -6.95 10.22
N ALA A 91 3.46 -6.10 10.28
CA ALA A 91 3.43 -4.91 11.15
C ALA A 91 2.29 -3.96 10.74
N ALA A 92 2.14 -3.71 9.45
CA ALA A 92 1.08 -2.85 8.93
C ALA A 92 -0.32 -3.45 9.16
N LEU A 93 -0.48 -4.77 8.97
CA LEU A 93 -1.74 -5.46 9.23
C LEU A 93 -2.12 -5.41 10.70
N GLU A 94 -1.15 -5.60 11.59
CA GLU A 94 -1.39 -5.52 13.05
C GLU A 94 -1.84 -4.11 13.44
N ASP A 95 -1.24 -3.07 12.85
CA ASP A 95 -1.65 -1.69 13.08
C ASP A 95 -3.11 -1.46 12.64
N MET A 96 -3.50 -1.97 11.47
CA MET A 96 -4.88 -1.85 10.98
C MET A 96 -5.86 -2.57 11.92
N LYS A 97 -5.52 -3.76 12.37
CA LYS A 97 -6.32 -4.51 13.33
C LYS A 97 -6.48 -3.74 14.65
N ASN A 98 -5.39 -3.18 15.17
CA ASN A 98 -5.41 -2.42 16.42
C ASN A 98 -6.22 -1.12 16.31
N ARG A 99 -6.36 -0.56 15.09
CA ARG A 99 -7.21 0.60 14.82
C ARG A 99 -8.70 0.25 14.72
N GLY A 100 -9.04 -1.05 14.71
CA GLY A 100 -10.42 -1.51 14.63
C GLY A 100 -10.90 -1.86 13.23
N PHE A 101 -10.03 -1.85 12.23
CA PHE A 101 -10.41 -2.30 10.90
C PHE A 101 -10.65 -3.81 10.88
N LYS A 102 -11.63 -4.25 10.11
CA LYS A 102 -12.03 -5.65 10.01
C LYS A 102 -11.45 -6.33 8.78
N THR A 103 -11.18 -5.56 7.73
CA THR A 103 -10.64 -6.06 6.47
C THR A 103 -9.58 -5.12 5.92
N VAL A 104 -8.69 -5.69 5.11
CA VAL A 104 -7.70 -4.92 4.35
C VAL A 104 -7.73 -5.42 2.92
N THR A 105 -7.69 -4.49 1.96
CA THR A 105 -7.61 -4.79 0.54
C THR A 105 -6.21 -4.51 -0.01
N ILE A 106 -5.87 -5.17 -1.10
CA ILE A 106 -4.63 -4.95 -1.84
C ILE A 106 -4.88 -5.24 -3.32
N GLY A 107 -4.22 -4.49 -4.21
CA GLY A 107 -4.30 -4.71 -5.64
C GLY A 107 -3.19 -5.62 -6.15
N VAL A 108 -3.48 -6.44 -7.14
CA VAL A 108 -2.48 -7.30 -7.78
C VAL A 108 -2.73 -7.41 -9.28
N ASN A 109 -1.67 -7.30 -10.07
CA ASN A 109 -1.76 -7.46 -11.51
C ASN A 109 -2.07 -8.91 -11.88
N LYS A 110 -2.90 -9.09 -12.89
CA LYS A 110 -3.34 -10.41 -13.34
C LYS A 110 -2.20 -11.30 -13.85
N ASN A 111 -1.16 -10.66 -14.41
CA ASN A 111 -0.02 -11.35 -15.02
C ASN A 111 1.18 -11.48 -14.07
N GLU A 112 0.97 -11.30 -12.78
CA GLU A 112 2.00 -11.48 -11.76
C GLU A 112 1.63 -12.62 -10.79
N PRO A 113 1.68 -13.88 -11.24
CA PRO A 113 1.23 -15.02 -10.43
C PRO A 113 2.00 -15.19 -9.13
N GLU A 114 3.27 -14.77 -9.09
CA GLU A 114 4.07 -14.83 -7.87
C GLU A 114 3.54 -13.89 -6.79
N ASN A 115 3.12 -12.69 -7.19
CA ASN A 115 2.52 -11.74 -6.26
C ASN A 115 1.15 -12.20 -5.78
N ILE A 116 0.36 -12.79 -6.67
CA ILE A 116 -0.93 -13.38 -6.30
C ILE A 116 -0.72 -14.44 -5.22
N ARG A 117 0.23 -15.37 -5.42
CA ARG A 117 0.55 -16.41 -4.45
C ARG A 117 1.05 -15.84 -3.12
N LEU A 118 1.90 -14.80 -3.18
CA LEU A 118 2.39 -14.13 -1.98
C LEU A 118 1.23 -13.55 -1.17
N TYR A 119 0.34 -12.81 -1.81
CA TYR A 119 -0.79 -12.19 -1.12
C TYR A 119 -1.78 -13.23 -0.60
N GLU A 120 -2.01 -14.31 -1.33
CA GLU A 120 -2.84 -15.41 -0.85
C GLU A 120 -2.25 -16.05 0.41
N ARG A 121 -0.94 -16.28 0.45
CA ARG A 121 -0.25 -16.79 1.65
C ARG A 121 -0.36 -15.84 2.84
N LEU A 122 -0.44 -14.55 2.59
CA LEU A 122 -0.63 -13.54 3.63
C LEU A 122 -2.09 -13.40 4.06
N GLY A 123 -3.00 -14.13 3.43
CA GLY A 123 -4.40 -14.16 3.79
C GLY A 123 -5.35 -13.33 2.93
N PHE A 124 -4.84 -12.74 1.83
CA PHE A 124 -5.68 -12.04 0.85
C PHE A 124 -6.24 -13.06 -0.13
N SER A 125 -7.20 -13.87 0.33
CA SER A 125 -7.67 -15.07 -0.36
C SER A 125 -8.94 -14.87 -1.18
N GLU A 126 -9.61 -13.72 -1.04
CA GLU A 126 -10.85 -13.44 -1.72
C GLU A 126 -10.70 -12.27 -2.69
N ARG A 127 -11.35 -12.36 -3.85
CA ARG A 127 -11.42 -11.27 -4.81
C ARG A 127 -12.64 -10.41 -4.51
N VAL A 128 -12.45 -9.10 -4.47
CA VAL A 128 -13.53 -8.12 -4.36
C VAL A 128 -14.09 -7.82 -5.75
N LYS A 129 -13.21 -7.41 -6.67
CA LYS A 129 -13.60 -7.02 -8.03
C LYS A 129 -12.38 -6.88 -8.93
N GLU A 130 -12.64 -6.82 -10.24
CA GLU A 130 -11.69 -6.35 -11.23
C GLU A 130 -11.68 -4.82 -11.23
N CYS A 131 -10.50 -4.23 -11.29
CA CYS A 131 -10.32 -2.79 -11.28
C CYS A 131 -9.60 -2.30 -12.54
N HIS A 132 -9.95 -1.11 -13.00
CA HIS A 132 -9.31 -0.45 -14.13
C HIS A 132 -8.76 0.93 -13.78
N TYR A 133 -9.17 1.50 -12.64
CA TYR A 133 -8.70 2.81 -12.17
C TYR A 133 -7.98 2.67 -10.85
N ASP A 134 -6.81 3.29 -10.75
CA ASP A 134 -6.04 3.30 -9.51
C ASP A 134 -6.54 4.43 -8.61
N PRO A 135 -7.04 4.14 -7.40
CA PRO A 135 -7.55 5.18 -6.51
C PRO A 135 -6.46 6.08 -5.92
N CYS A 136 -5.20 5.65 -5.98
CA CYS A 136 -4.05 6.37 -5.42
C CYS A 136 -3.01 6.75 -6.46
N GLY A 137 -3.07 6.19 -7.67
CA GLY A 137 -2.19 6.52 -8.78
C GLY A 137 -2.88 7.51 -9.71
N LEU A 138 -2.28 8.67 -9.90
CA LEU A 138 -2.86 9.74 -10.71
C LEU A 138 -2.02 9.97 -11.97
N ASP A 139 -2.71 10.33 -13.05
CA ASP A 139 -2.08 10.66 -14.33
C ASP A 139 -1.59 12.12 -14.36
N GLU A 140 -1.08 12.56 -15.50
CA GLU A 140 -0.55 13.91 -15.70
C GLU A 140 -1.59 15.00 -15.52
N LYS A 141 -2.89 14.66 -15.59
CA LYS A 141 -4.00 15.59 -15.41
C LYS A 141 -4.58 15.54 -14.00
N GLY A 142 -4.01 14.72 -13.12
CA GLY A 142 -4.50 14.54 -11.77
C GLY A 142 -5.72 13.64 -11.66
N GLN A 143 -6.01 12.84 -12.70
CA GLN A 143 -7.11 11.89 -12.70
C GLN A 143 -6.59 10.49 -12.38
N PRO A 144 -7.43 9.59 -11.83
CA PRO A 144 -7.01 8.21 -11.60
C PRO A 144 -6.45 7.56 -12.87
N GLU A 145 -5.29 6.91 -12.74
CA GLU A 145 -4.70 6.18 -13.86
C GLU A 145 -5.60 5.04 -14.29
N TYR A 146 -5.73 4.89 -15.62
CA TYR A 146 -6.53 3.84 -16.23
C TYR A 146 -5.63 2.71 -16.74
N ASP A 147 -5.99 1.46 -16.43
CA ASP A 147 -5.35 0.26 -16.92
C ASP A 147 -6.36 -0.55 -17.72
N GLU A 148 -6.13 -0.67 -19.04
CA GLU A 148 -7.02 -1.37 -19.96
C GLU A 148 -7.18 -2.85 -19.61
N GLU A 149 -6.08 -3.53 -19.25
CA GLU A 149 -6.12 -4.94 -18.88
C GLU A 149 -6.83 -5.19 -17.55
N GLY A 150 -6.74 -4.22 -16.67
CA GLY A 150 -7.30 -4.34 -15.33
C GLY A 150 -6.44 -5.18 -14.39
N TRP A 151 -6.81 -5.17 -13.13
CA TRP A 151 -6.13 -5.87 -12.06
C TRP A 151 -7.15 -6.31 -11.01
N TRP A 152 -6.73 -7.22 -10.12
CA TRP A 152 -7.63 -7.75 -9.09
C TRP A 152 -7.47 -7.00 -7.78
N LEU A 153 -8.60 -6.66 -7.15
CA LEU A 153 -8.62 -6.21 -5.77
C LEU A 153 -8.90 -7.42 -4.89
N LEU A 154 -7.95 -7.73 -4.00
CA LEU A 154 -8.07 -8.84 -3.06
C LEU A 154 -8.38 -8.30 -1.67
N VAL A 155 -8.99 -9.15 -0.82
CA VAL A 155 -9.33 -8.77 0.55
C VAL A 155 -8.86 -9.84 1.53
N LYS A 156 -8.39 -9.35 2.69
CA LYS A 156 -8.03 -10.17 3.85
C LYS A 156 -8.95 -9.82 5.01
N GLN A 157 -9.44 -10.84 5.70
CA GLN A 157 -10.12 -10.68 6.99
C GLN A 157 -9.07 -10.55 8.10
N LEU A 158 -9.22 -9.57 8.98
CA LEU A 158 -8.31 -9.34 10.10
C LEU A 158 -8.76 -10.08 11.37
#